data_68c91fad14eddf35074b81808b3ffeda
#
_entry.id   68c91fad14eddf35074b81808b3ffeda
#
_cell.length_a   1.000
_cell.length_b   1.000
_cell.length_c   1.000
_cell.angle_alpha   90.00
_cell.angle_beta   90.00
_cell.angle_gamma   90.00
#
_symmetry.space_group_name_H-M   'P 1'
#
loop_
_entity.id
_entity.type
_entity.pdbx_description
1 polymer ?
#
loop_
_entity_poly.entity_id
_entity_poly.type
_entity_poly.pdbx_seq_one_letter_code
_entity_poly.pdbx_strand_id
1 'polypeptide(L)'
;MPRSKSKPREVIKQFTYEDVNALIFSVPIPPHWRKGQFVFNRVSELYGDPIARAIGYDPFYNDENIKPFIASLVEALNKSN
;
A
#
# COMPACT_ATOMS: atom_id res chain seq x y z
N MET A 1 -8.55 27.09 -21.88
CA MET A 1 -8.47 26.54 -21.34
C MET A 1 -8.59 25.89 -20.99
N PRO A 2 -8.19 25.92 -21.32
CA PRO A 2 -8.19 25.16 -20.82
C PRO A 2 -7.97 24.59 -20.22
N ARG A 3 -7.67 24.95 -20.47
CA ARG A 3 -7.32 24.40 -19.73
C ARG A 3 -7.08 23.86 -19.12
N SER A 4 -6.80 24.14 -19.47
CA SER A 4 -6.44 23.46 -18.74
C SER A 4 -6.18 22.90 -18.20
N LYS A 5 -6.03 23.20 -18.53
CA LYS A 5 -5.71 22.54 -17.90
C LYS A 5 -5.40 21.85 -17.37
N SER A 6 -5.18 21.99 -17.66
CA SER A 6 -4.83 21.15 -17.06
C SER A 6 -4.56 20.42 -16.53
N LYS A 7 -4.48 20.50 -16.80
CA LYS A 7 -4.26 19.74 -16.33
C LYS A 7 -4.14 19.04 -15.76
N PRO A 8 -3.93 19.06 -15.90
CA PRO A 8 -3.99 18.16 -15.47
C PRO A 8 -3.96 17.42 -15.14
N ARG A 9 -3.93 17.61 -15.32
CA ARG A 9 -3.90 16.78 -15.10
C ARG A 9 -3.86 16.27 -14.53
N GLU A 10 -3.65 16.56 -14.98
CA GLU A 10 -3.64 15.84 -14.58
C GLU A 10 -3.75 15.30 -13.58
N VAL A 11 -4.13 15.19 -13.87
CA VAL A 11 -4.26 14.63 -12.63
C VAL A 11 -4.14 13.17 -12.47
N ILE A 12 -3.05 12.72 -12.46
CA ILE A 12 -2.77 11.36 -12.21
C ILE A 12 -2.88 11.12 -10.75
N LYS A 13 -3.74 10.22 -10.33
CA LYS A 13 -3.81 9.86 -8.97
C LYS A 13 -2.59 9.12 -8.56
N GLN A 14 -1.91 9.65 -7.57
CA GLN A 14 -0.77 8.96 -7.00
C GLN A 14 -1.15 8.38 -5.65
N PHE A 15 -0.66 7.19 -5.37
CA PHE A 15 -0.83 6.60 -4.05
C PHE A 15 0.15 7.26 -3.09
N THR A 16 -0.30 7.56 -1.88
CA THR A 16 0.59 8.07 -0.83
C THR A 16 0.68 7.04 0.27
N TYR A 17 1.76 7.13 1.04
CA TYR A 17 1.93 6.25 2.20
C TYR A 17 0.72 6.35 3.13
N GLU A 18 0.28 7.57 3.39
CA GLU A 18 -0.82 7.78 4.33
C GLU A 18 -2.11 7.17 3.85
N ASP A 19 -2.40 7.31 2.56
CA ASP A 19 -3.63 6.75 2.01
C ASP A 19 -3.61 5.23 2.05
N VAL A 20 -2.49 4.63 1.67
CA VAL A 20 -2.36 3.18 1.66
C VAL A 20 -2.42 2.65 3.09
N ASN A 21 -1.72 3.31 4.01
CA ASN A 21 -1.72 2.91 5.41
C ASN A 21 -3.14 2.98 5.99
N ALA A 22 -3.88 4.05 5.69
CA ALA A 22 -5.24 4.21 6.18
C ALA A 22 -6.15 3.11 5.64
N LEU A 23 -5.98 2.75 4.39
CA LEU A 23 -6.79 1.70 3.78
C LEU A 23 -6.49 0.34 4.40
N ILE A 24 -5.21 0.05 4.63
CA ILE A 24 -4.82 -1.21 5.26
C ILE A 24 -5.48 -1.34 6.64
N PHE A 25 -5.44 -0.28 7.42
CA PHE A 25 -5.96 -0.30 8.79
C PHE A 25 -7.40 0.18 8.91
N SER A 26 -8.14 0.17 7.79
CA SER A 26 -9.54 0.59 7.82
C SER A 26 -10.47 -0.44 8.48
N VAL A 27 -9.97 -1.64 8.72
CA VAL A 27 -10.71 -2.68 9.44
C VAL A 27 -9.88 -3.11 10.64
N PRO A 28 -10.50 -3.68 11.69
CA PRO A 28 -9.76 -4.07 12.88
C PRO A 28 -8.85 -5.27 12.61
N ILE A 29 -7.76 -5.32 13.36
CA ILE A 29 -6.87 -6.47 13.32
C ILE A 29 -7.54 -7.61 14.07
N PRO A 30 -7.66 -8.81 13.48
CA PRO A 30 -8.26 -9.94 14.17
C PRO A 30 -7.46 -10.27 15.44
N PRO A 31 -8.15 -10.75 16.50
CA PRO A 31 -7.44 -11.16 17.70
C PRO A 31 -6.45 -12.25 17.37
N HIS A 32 -5.36 -12.30 18.04
CA HIS A 32 -4.30 -13.29 17.87
C HIS A 32 -3.44 -13.11 16.61
N TRP A 33 -3.73 -12.13 15.77
CA TRP A 33 -2.90 -11.85 14.61
C TRP A 33 -1.82 -10.85 14.99
N ARG A 34 -0.63 -11.03 14.43
CA ARG A 34 0.40 -10.02 14.53
C ARG A 34 0.07 -8.87 13.61
N LYS A 35 0.53 -7.68 13.99
CA LYS A 35 0.29 -6.52 13.14
C LYS A 35 0.88 -6.71 11.74
N GLY A 36 2.11 -7.21 11.67
CA GLY A 36 2.74 -7.46 10.37
C GLY A 36 2.02 -8.49 9.54
N GLN A 37 1.53 -9.56 10.18
CA GLN A 37 0.72 -10.56 9.51
C GLN A 37 -0.52 -9.92 8.91
N PHE A 38 -1.19 -9.09 9.68
CA PHE A 38 -2.38 -8.39 9.22
C PHE A 38 -2.06 -7.51 8.01
N VAL A 39 -0.97 -6.73 8.09
CA VAL A 39 -0.59 -5.83 7.00
C VAL A 39 -0.33 -6.62 5.72
N PHE A 40 0.44 -7.70 5.80
CA PHE A 40 0.72 -8.51 4.62
C PHE A 40 -0.56 -9.05 4.00
N ASN A 41 -1.44 -9.59 4.83
CA ASN A 41 -2.68 -10.17 4.33
C ASN A 41 -3.61 -9.11 3.74
N ARG A 42 -3.65 -7.91 4.34
CA ARG A 42 -4.46 -6.84 3.78
C ARG A 42 -3.94 -6.40 2.42
N VAL A 43 -2.63 -6.27 2.29
CA VAL A 43 -2.04 -5.88 1.02
C VAL A 43 -2.35 -6.94 -0.05
N SER A 44 -2.22 -8.20 0.31
CA SER A 44 -2.54 -9.28 -0.60
C SER A 44 -4.00 -9.22 -1.03
N GLU A 45 -4.88 -8.93 -0.09
CA GLU A 45 -6.31 -8.85 -0.35
C GLU A 45 -6.66 -7.64 -1.20
N LEU A 46 -6.08 -6.49 -0.90
CA LEU A 46 -6.41 -5.24 -1.57
C LEU A 46 -5.76 -5.10 -2.95
N TYR A 47 -4.54 -5.57 -3.10
CA TYR A 47 -3.73 -5.32 -4.29
C TYR A 47 -3.28 -6.59 -5.00
N GLY A 48 -3.48 -7.75 -4.39
CA GLY A 48 -3.14 -9.03 -5.00
C GLY A 48 -1.89 -9.64 -4.45
N ASP A 49 -1.90 -10.98 -4.36
CA ASP A 49 -0.77 -11.76 -3.88
C ASP A 49 0.54 -11.46 -4.62
N PRO A 50 0.53 -11.38 -5.97
CA PRO A 50 1.80 -11.15 -6.65
C PRO A 50 2.49 -9.85 -6.24
N ILE A 51 1.71 -8.79 -6.00
CA ILE A 51 2.28 -7.53 -5.56
C ILE A 51 2.84 -7.67 -4.15
N ALA A 52 2.06 -8.27 -3.24
CA ALA A 52 2.50 -8.44 -1.86
C ALA A 52 3.79 -9.24 -1.78
N ARG A 53 3.90 -10.29 -2.59
CA ARG A 53 5.08 -11.16 -2.55
C ARG A 53 6.29 -10.57 -3.25
N ALA A 54 6.07 -9.62 -4.16
CA ALA A 54 7.16 -8.99 -4.88
C ALA A 54 7.89 -7.94 -4.05
N ILE A 55 7.27 -7.45 -2.98
CA ILE A 55 7.86 -6.43 -2.13
C ILE A 55 8.89 -7.09 -1.21
N GLY A 56 10.07 -6.49 -1.10
CA GLY A 56 11.20 -7.10 -0.43
C GLY A 56 11.17 -7.12 1.08
N TYR A 57 10.30 -6.39 1.71
CA TYR A 57 10.26 -6.27 3.17
C TYR A 57 9.05 -7.02 3.71
N ASP A 58 9.19 -8.33 3.89
CA ASP A 58 8.08 -9.15 4.35
C ASP A 58 7.80 -8.85 5.83
N PRO A 59 6.64 -8.28 6.17
CA PRO A 59 6.33 -7.95 7.57
C PRO A 59 5.64 -9.08 8.32
N PHE A 60 5.36 -10.20 7.67
CA PHE A 60 4.50 -11.24 8.24
C PHE A 60 4.98 -11.71 9.61
N TYR A 61 6.28 -11.90 9.74
CA TYR A 61 6.89 -12.34 11.00
C TYR A 61 7.72 -11.26 11.67
N ASN A 62 7.75 -10.04 11.10
CA ASN A 62 8.62 -8.99 11.63
C ASN A 62 7.95 -7.64 11.47
N ASP A 63 7.39 -7.14 12.58
CA ASP A 63 6.67 -5.88 12.56
C ASP A 63 7.56 -4.70 12.17
N GLU A 64 8.88 -4.82 12.33
CA GLU A 64 9.79 -3.75 11.93
C GLU A 64 9.79 -3.51 10.44
N ASN A 65 9.35 -4.51 9.67
CA ASN A 65 9.30 -4.39 8.22
C ASN A 65 8.02 -3.71 7.73
N ILE A 66 7.08 -3.39 8.62
CA ILE A 66 5.80 -2.82 8.19
C ILE A 66 5.99 -1.52 7.45
N LYS A 67 6.75 -0.58 8.02
CA LYS A 67 6.95 0.72 7.37
C LYS A 67 7.64 0.61 6.02
N PRO A 68 8.79 -0.07 5.91
CA PRO A 68 9.41 -0.22 4.59
C PRO A 68 8.56 -1.02 3.62
N PHE A 69 7.77 -1.98 4.12
CA PHE A 69 6.87 -2.74 3.27
C PHE A 69 5.83 -1.82 2.62
N ILE A 70 5.18 -0.98 3.44
CA ILE A 70 4.17 -0.06 2.92
C ILE A 70 4.80 0.97 2.00
N ALA A 71 5.98 1.49 2.35
CA ALA A 71 6.65 2.47 1.50
C ALA A 71 7.00 1.87 0.14
N SER A 72 7.49 0.64 0.13
CA SER A 72 7.81 -0.05 -1.12
C SER A 72 6.56 -0.36 -1.93
N LEU A 73 5.46 -0.70 -1.24
CA LEU A 73 4.19 -0.93 -1.90
C LEU A 73 3.72 0.34 -2.61
N VAL A 74 3.79 1.48 -1.92
CA VAL A 74 3.39 2.75 -2.51
C VAL A 74 4.20 3.04 -3.76
N GLU A 75 5.49 2.81 -3.68
CA GLU A 75 6.37 3.03 -4.83
C GLU A 75 5.99 2.12 -5.99
N ALA A 76 5.72 0.86 -5.70
CA ALA A 76 5.34 -0.10 -6.74
C ALA A 76 4.00 0.27 -7.38
N LEU A 77 3.04 0.70 -6.57
CA LEU A 77 1.75 1.10 -7.09
C LEU A 77 1.85 2.32 -8.00
N ASN A 78 2.69 3.27 -7.62
CA ASN A 78 2.87 4.47 -8.44
C ASN A 78 3.60 4.17 -9.73
N LYS A 79 4.51 3.21 -9.72
CA LYS A 79 5.21 2.82 -10.92
C LYS A 79 4.31 2.09 -11.91
N SER A 80 3.31 1.40 -11.41
CA SER A 80 2.40 0.64 -12.25
C SER A 80 1.43 1.54 -13.00
N ASN A 81 1.31 2.76 -12.55
CA ASN A 81 0.44 3.72 -13.20
C ASN A 81 1.22 4.54 -14.23
#